data_43836a3e1e1406a34e6424030c7fa66c
#
_entry.id   43836a3e1e1406a34e6424030c7fa66c
#
_cell.length_a   1.000
_cell.length_b   1.000
_cell.length_c   1.000
_cell.angle_alpha   90.00
_cell.angle_beta   90.00
_cell.angle_gamma   90.00
#
_symmetry.space_group_name_H-M   'P 1'
#
loop_
_entity.id
_entity.type
_entity.pdbx_description
1 polymer ?
#
loop_
_entity_poly.entity_id
_entity_poly.type
_entity_poly.pdbx_seq_one_letter_code
_entity_poly.pdbx_strand_id
1 'polypeptide(L)'
;MPVYHTAAYEFETAKDMADAFCGRVLAPDYSRVMNPTVMHLEDTVKALTGASNVFAFCSGMAAITNALLVFAEQGKNIVTSHHLFGNTVALMNRTFTRFGVETRQIDLLDLDAVRDAIDEHTACLYLEIVTNPQLEVADLSALADIAHEKGIPLIADTTVIPFTHFSAKQLGVDIEVVSSTKYISGGATSLGGLVIDYGTFPVVNQRIRFELLFNVGSYMSPHAAYMQSLGLETLDARYRVQAQNALTLAKRLKEEVINAQNENRPARGLVKQVNYIGLEDNPFHELAVKQFGETAGAMLTIDLADRKACFSFIDHLQLIRRATNLFDNKSLAIHPYSTIFGPFSGKQKAEMDVRDTTIRLSVGLEDVDDIFEDIVQAVRAIP
;
A
#
# COMPACT_ATOMS: atom_id res chain seq x y z
N MET A 1 -12.76 22.74 -7.73
CA MET A 1 -11.45 22.91 -8.42
C MET A 1 -11.64 22.74 -9.92
N PRO A 2 -11.04 23.60 -10.78
CA PRO A 2 -11.04 23.39 -12.23
C PRO A 2 -10.17 22.21 -12.65
N VAL A 3 -10.52 21.55 -13.75
CA VAL A 3 -9.71 20.48 -14.34
C VAL A 3 -9.03 21.03 -15.59
N TYR A 4 -7.69 21.14 -15.53
CA TYR A 4 -6.88 21.63 -16.63
C TYR A 4 -6.53 20.51 -17.60
N HIS A 5 -7.42 20.26 -18.55
CA HIS A 5 -7.32 19.18 -19.53
C HIS A 5 -6.55 19.61 -20.77
N THR A 6 -5.31 20.06 -20.58
CA THR A 6 -4.41 20.47 -21.68
C THR A 6 -3.06 19.79 -21.56
N ALA A 7 -2.37 19.58 -22.67
CA ALA A 7 -1.01 19.05 -22.69
C ALA A 7 0.04 20.14 -22.48
N ALA A 8 -0.16 21.34 -23.03
CA ALA A 8 0.78 22.43 -23.02
C ALA A 8 0.13 23.76 -22.61
N TYR A 9 0.93 24.70 -22.20
CA TYR A 9 0.52 26.03 -21.76
C TYR A 9 1.17 27.10 -22.62
N GLU A 10 0.46 28.21 -22.87
CA GLU A 10 0.97 29.36 -23.58
C GLU A 10 1.69 30.31 -22.61
N PHE A 11 2.76 30.93 -23.07
CA PHE A 11 3.53 31.93 -22.35
C PHE A 11 3.45 33.29 -23.06
N GLU A 12 3.50 34.37 -22.31
CA GLU A 12 3.42 35.72 -22.88
C GLU A 12 4.69 36.05 -23.69
N THR A 13 5.85 35.56 -23.23
CA THR A 13 7.15 35.81 -23.94
C THR A 13 7.95 34.52 -24.08
N ALA A 14 8.83 34.49 -25.09
CA ALA A 14 9.80 33.42 -25.29
C ALA A 14 10.77 33.28 -24.11
N LYS A 15 11.02 34.39 -23.39
CA LYS A 15 11.87 34.38 -22.20
C LYS A 15 11.16 33.63 -21.04
N ASP A 16 9.88 33.89 -20.80
CA ASP A 16 9.11 33.21 -19.73
C ASP A 16 9.03 31.71 -20.00
N MET A 17 8.79 31.33 -21.27
CA MET A 17 8.82 29.94 -21.70
C MET A 17 10.19 29.31 -21.42
N ALA A 18 11.29 29.96 -21.80
CA ALA A 18 12.63 29.44 -21.56
C ALA A 18 12.98 29.35 -20.08
N ASP A 19 12.52 30.30 -19.28
CA ASP A 19 12.75 30.31 -17.83
C ASP A 19 11.97 29.18 -17.12
N ALA A 20 10.74 28.87 -17.54
CA ALA A 20 9.97 27.74 -17.07
C ALA A 20 10.64 26.40 -17.42
N PHE A 21 10.99 26.19 -18.69
CA PHE A 21 11.64 24.96 -19.17
C PHE A 21 13.00 24.70 -18.52
N CYS A 22 13.74 25.77 -18.16
CA CYS A 22 15.02 25.64 -17.46
C CYS A 22 14.89 25.56 -15.93
N GLY A 23 13.68 25.53 -15.40
CA GLY A 23 13.44 25.48 -13.94
C GLY A 23 13.84 26.75 -13.17
N ARG A 24 14.07 27.88 -13.90
CA ARG A 24 14.35 29.18 -13.25
C ARG A 24 13.11 29.79 -12.65
N VAL A 25 11.95 29.48 -13.20
CA VAL A 25 10.63 29.85 -12.67
C VAL A 25 9.79 28.60 -12.61
N LEU A 26 9.11 28.36 -11.48
CA LEU A 26 8.18 27.26 -11.32
C LEU A 26 6.84 27.64 -11.94
N ALA A 27 6.58 27.21 -13.16
CA ALA A 27 5.34 27.46 -13.90
C ALA A 27 4.93 26.23 -14.69
N PRO A 28 3.63 25.95 -14.85
CA PRO A 28 3.18 24.88 -15.74
C PRO A 28 3.64 25.15 -17.17
N ASP A 29 4.37 24.20 -17.72
CA ASP A 29 4.88 24.23 -19.10
C ASP A 29 4.30 23.10 -19.94
N TYR A 30 4.30 21.90 -19.37
CA TYR A 30 3.78 20.68 -19.98
C TYR A 30 3.17 19.76 -18.94
N SER A 31 1.92 19.31 -19.15
CA SER A 31 1.12 18.60 -18.13
C SER A 31 1.72 17.27 -17.64
N ARG A 32 2.65 16.66 -18.38
CA ARG A 32 3.38 15.48 -17.91
C ARG A 32 4.27 15.80 -16.70
N VAL A 33 4.79 17.01 -16.65
CA VAL A 33 5.72 17.44 -15.59
C VAL A 33 4.98 18.24 -14.53
N MET A 34 4.12 19.17 -14.96
CA MET A 34 3.43 20.09 -14.07
C MET A 34 2.04 20.44 -14.63
N ASN A 35 1.01 20.16 -13.85
CA ASN A 35 -0.38 20.47 -14.18
C ASN A 35 -1.09 21.02 -12.95
N PRO A 36 -1.82 22.16 -13.04
CA PRO A 36 -2.44 22.80 -11.87
C PRO A 36 -3.42 21.88 -11.11
N THR A 37 -4.14 20.97 -11.78
CA THR A 37 -5.02 20.01 -11.11
C THR A 37 -4.25 18.96 -10.33
N VAL A 38 -3.13 18.46 -10.89
CA VAL A 38 -2.25 17.51 -10.20
C VAL A 38 -1.56 18.18 -9.03
N MET A 39 -1.02 19.39 -9.23
CA MET A 39 -0.40 20.19 -8.17
C MET A 39 -1.34 20.42 -6.99
N HIS A 40 -2.64 20.68 -7.25
CA HIS A 40 -3.61 20.84 -6.16
C HIS A 40 -3.72 19.57 -5.29
N LEU A 41 -3.74 18.39 -5.88
CA LEU A 41 -3.70 17.13 -5.13
C LEU A 41 -2.39 17.00 -4.34
N GLU A 42 -1.24 17.26 -5.00
CA GLU A 42 0.08 17.23 -4.36
C GLU A 42 0.15 18.19 -3.17
N ASP A 43 -0.29 19.44 -3.34
CA ASP A 43 -0.30 20.49 -2.29
C ASP A 43 -1.25 20.13 -1.14
N THR A 44 -2.40 19.53 -1.44
CA THR A 44 -3.35 19.09 -0.41
C THR A 44 -2.74 17.98 0.45
N VAL A 45 -2.13 16.97 -0.18
CA VAL A 45 -1.45 15.88 0.55
C VAL A 45 -0.24 16.42 1.33
N LYS A 46 0.53 17.33 0.74
CA LYS A 46 1.64 18.02 1.40
C LYS A 46 1.19 18.74 2.67
N ALA A 47 0.06 19.46 2.62
CA ALA A 47 -0.49 20.15 3.77
C ALA A 47 -0.96 19.18 4.88
N LEU A 48 -1.55 18.03 4.49
CA LEU A 48 -2.02 17.02 5.44
C LEU A 48 -0.89 16.25 6.12
N THR A 49 0.21 16.00 5.42
CA THR A 49 1.32 15.18 5.94
C THR A 49 2.49 15.97 6.51
N GLY A 50 2.55 17.28 6.24
CA GLY A 50 3.71 18.12 6.59
C GLY A 50 4.97 17.73 5.80
N ALA A 51 4.79 17.15 4.60
CA ALA A 51 5.87 16.76 3.71
C ALA A 51 6.60 17.99 3.12
N SER A 52 7.84 17.81 2.70
CA SER A 52 8.59 18.79 1.92
C SER A 52 8.15 18.84 0.47
N ASN A 53 7.91 17.66 -0.11
CA ASN A 53 7.42 17.50 -1.48
C ASN A 53 6.42 16.34 -1.57
N VAL A 54 5.51 16.42 -2.54
CA VAL A 54 4.64 15.32 -2.94
C VAL A 54 4.66 15.22 -4.46
N PHE A 55 4.67 13.99 -4.98
CA PHE A 55 4.67 13.72 -6.42
C PHE A 55 3.58 12.69 -6.75
N ALA A 56 2.74 13.01 -7.72
CA ALA A 56 1.64 12.17 -8.14
C ALA A 56 1.96 11.39 -9.43
N PHE A 57 1.71 10.09 -9.40
CA PHE A 57 2.00 9.13 -10.46
C PHE A 57 0.75 8.40 -10.93
N CYS A 58 0.80 7.81 -12.13
CA CYS A 58 -0.32 7.10 -12.74
C CYS A 58 -0.74 5.81 -12.00
N SER A 59 0.08 5.29 -11.09
CA SER A 59 -0.23 4.09 -10.29
C SER A 59 0.66 3.97 -9.05
N GLY A 60 0.27 3.14 -8.08
CA GLY A 60 1.12 2.81 -6.93
C GLY A 60 2.45 2.18 -7.36
N MET A 61 2.43 1.27 -8.35
CA MET A 61 3.68 0.68 -8.88
C MET A 61 4.59 1.73 -9.54
N ALA A 62 4.03 2.74 -10.20
CA ALA A 62 4.81 3.85 -10.74
C ALA A 62 5.44 4.68 -9.60
N ALA A 63 4.72 4.93 -8.52
CA ALA A 63 5.25 5.62 -7.35
C ALA A 63 6.40 4.82 -6.69
N ILE A 64 6.20 3.51 -6.43
CA ILE A 64 7.26 2.62 -5.91
C ILE A 64 8.49 2.63 -6.82
N THR A 65 8.29 2.45 -8.13
CA THR A 65 9.40 2.40 -9.09
C THR A 65 10.19 3.71 -9.10
N ASN A 66 9.51 4.86 -9.12
CA ASN A 66 10.19 6.15 -9.14
C ASN A 66 10.88 6.46 -7.81
N ALA A 67 10.28 6.13 -6.66
CA ALA A 67 10.91 6.30 -5.35
C ALA A 67 12.21 5.48 -5.25
N LEU A 68 12.18 4.23 -5.70
CA LEU A 68 13.36 3.36 -5.69
C LEU A 68 14.43 3.81 -6.71
N LEU A 69 14.05 4.24 -7.92
CA LEU A 69 14.99 4.73 -8.95
C LEU A 69 15.73 6.01 -8.53
N VAL A 70 15.27 6.73 -7.50
CA VAL A 70 16.03 7.85 -6.94
C VAL A 70 17.38 7.38 -6.39
N PHE A 71 17.44 6.20 -5.82
CA PHE A 71 18.62 5.70 -5.10
C PHE A 71 19.25 4.46 -5.75
N ALA A 72 18.42 3.63 -6.39
CA ALA A 72 18.85 2.38 -6.98
C ALA A 72 19.49 2.59 -8.35
N GLU A 73 20.74 2.19 -8.48
CA GLU A 73 21.52 2.21 -9.71
C GLU A 73 22.36 0.94 -9.83
N GLN A 74 23.01 0.72 -10.97
CA GLN A 74 23.85 -0.45 -11.21
C GLN A 74 24.91 -0.63 -10.09
N GLY A 75 25.00 -1.83 -9.54
CA GLY A 75 25.94 -2.19 -8.48
C GLY A 75 25.44 -1.87 -7.05
N LYS A 76 24.27 -1.26 -6.92
CA LYS A 76 23.61 -1.05 -5.63
C LYS A 76 22.68 -2.21 -5.26
N ASN A 77 22.34 -2.29 -3.97
CA ASN A 77 21.34 -3.21 -3.47
C ASN A 77 20.22 -2.48 -2.72
N ILE A 78 19.06 -3.13 -2.65
CA ILE A 78 17.90 -2.71 -1.84
C ILE A 78 17.70 -3.79 -0.76
N VAL A 79 17.70 -3.38 0.50
CA VAL A 79 17.31 -4.26 1.62
C VAL A 79 15.81 -4.14 1.83
N THR A 80 15.11 -5.28 1.96
CA THR A 80 13.65 -5.30 2.04
C THR A 80 13.12 -6.58 2.70
N SER A 81 11.80 -6.64 2.95
CA SER A 81 11.12 -7.82 3.50
C SER A 81 10.98 -8.94 2.47
N HIS A 82 10.90 -10.18 2.95
CA HIS A 82 10.34 -11.32 2.20
C HIS A 82 8.85 -11.12 1.89
N HIS A 83 8.14 -10.38 2.74
CA HIS A 83 6.70 -10.18 2.70
C HIS A 83 6.36 -8.83 2.05
N LEU A 84 6.23 -8.82 0.73
CA LEU A 84 5.83 -7.67 -0.06
C LEU A 84 4.70 -8.03 -1.03
N PHE A 85 3.99 -7.03 -1.48
CA PHE A 85 3.04 -7.16 -2.58
C PHE A 85 3.71 -7.82 -3.80
N GLY A 86 3.04 -8.81 -4.39
CA GLY A 86 3.65 -9.65 -5.43
C GLY A 86 4.27 -8.90 -6.61
N ASN A 87 3.66 -7.77 -7.04
CA ASN A 87 4.26 -6.97 -8.12
C ASN A 87 5.50 -6.22 -7.66
N THR A 88 5.59 -5.83 -6.39
CA THR A 88 6.81 -5.21 -5.83
C THR A 88 7.95 -6.22 -5.79
N VAL A 89 7.67 -7.47 -5.38
CA VAL A 89 8.64 -8.58 -5.47
C VAL A 89 9.09 -8.79 -6.93
N ALA A 90 8.15 -8.79 -7.88
CA ALA A 90 8.47 -8.98 -9.29
C ALA A 90 9.28 -7.79 -9.87
N LEU A 91 8.97 -6.55 -9.47
CA LEU A 91 9.74 -5.36 -9.84
C LEU A 91 11.20 -5.50 -9.42
N MET A 92 11.43 -5.83 -8.15
CA MET A 92 12.78 -5.94 -7.59
C MET A 92 13.54 -7.14 -8.17
N ASN A 93 12.97 -8.34 -8.11
CA ASN A 93 13.67 -9.57 -8.47
C ASN A 93 13.74 -9.87 -9.98
N ARG A 94 12.92 -9.20 -10.80
CA ARG A 94 12.93 -9.44 -12.26
C ARG A 94 13.30 -8.21 -13.06
N THR A 95 12.76 -7.03 -12.69
CA THR A 95 12.99 -5.82 -13.47
C THR A 95 14.31 -5.16 -13.06
N PHE A 96 14.50 -4.84 -11.79
CA PHE A 96 15.70 -4.15 -11.32
C PHE A 96 16.97 -5.00 -11.44
N THR A 97 16.87 -6.30 -11.26
CA THR A 97 17.99 -7.22 -11.49
C THR A 97 18.56 -7.10 -12.90
N ARG A 98 17.74 -6.79 -13.93
CA ARG A 98 18.20 -6.56 -15.30
C ARG A 98 19.01 -5.28 -15.46
N PHE A 99 18.87 -4.35 -14.54
CA PHE A 99 19.62 -3.10 -14.48
C PHE A 99 20.77 -3.16 -13.47
N GLY A 100 21.10 -4.36 -12.99
CA GLY A 100 22.24 -4.58 -12.08
C GLY A 100 22.00 -4.14 -10.64
N VAL A 101 20.75 -4.02 -10.22
CA VAL A 101 20.36 -3.76 -8.81
C VAL A 101 20.08 -5.09 -8.12
N GLU A 102 20.76 -5.36 -7.02
CA GLU A 102 20.53 -6.52 -6.17
C GLU A 102 19.34 -6.27 -5.22
N THR A 103 18.59 -7.32 -4.88
CA THR A 103 17.56 -7.27 -3.84
C THR A 103 17.92 -8.24 -2.72
N ARG A 104 18.06 -7.72 -1.51
CA ARG A 104 18.31 -8.51 -0.29
C ARG A 104 17.01 -8.60 0.51
N GLN A 105 16.34 -9.74 0.37
CA GLN A 105 15.11 -10.03 1.09
C GLN A 105 15.45 -10.72 2.41
N ILE A 106 15.02 -10.12 3.51
CA ILE A 106 15.29 -10.60 4.88
C ILE A 106 14.03 -10.51 5.74
N ASP A 107 14.09 -11.11 6.92
CA ASP A 107 13.06 -10.89 7.94
C ASP A 107 13.29 -9.54 8.61
N LEU A 108 12.38 -8.58 8.42
CA LEU A 108 12.49 -7.25 9.03
C LEU A 108 12.13 -7.24 10.53
N LEU A 109 11.64 -8.34 11.08
CA LEU A 109 11.44 -8.50 12.53
C LEU A 109 12.77 -8.83 13.25
N ASP A 110 13.77 -9.33 12.53
CA ASP A 110 15.13 -9.53 13.02
C ASP A 110 16.01 -8.30 12.73
N LEU A 111 16.04 -7.36 13.68
CA LEU A 111 16.76 -6.09 13.53
C LEU A 111 18.28 -6.27 13.38
N ASP A 112 18.85 -7.33 13.90
CA ASP A 112 20.27 -7.63 13.74
C ASP A 112 20.56 -8.11 12.32
N ALA A 113 19.72 -8.98 11.77
CA ALA A 113 19.80 -9.38 10.37
C ALA A 113 19.63 -8.16 9.42
N VAL A 114 18.78 -7.17 9.78
CA VAL A 114 18.66 -5.92 9.01
C VAL A 114 19.98 -5.15 9.01
N ARG A 115 20.62 -4.97 10.18
CA ARG A 115 21.93 -4.26 10.28
C ARG A 115 23.02 -4.93 9.46
N ASP A 116 23.07 -6.26 9.50
CA ASP A 116 24.07 -7.06 8.80
C ASP A 116 23.86 -7.07 7.28
N ALA A 117 22.63 -6.92 6.83
CA ALA A 117 22.29 -6.88 5.40
C ALA A 117 22.64 -5.53 4.74
N ILE A 118 22.82 -4.46 5.51
CA ILE A 118 23.12 -3.12 4.99
C ILE A 118 24.64 -2.91 4.90
N ASP A 119 25.13 -2.62 3.69
CA ASP A 119 26.53 -2.30 3.40
C ASP A 119 26.68 -0.97 2.63
N GLU A 120 27.88 -0.63 2.19
CA GLU A 120 28.21 0.60 1.45
C GLU A 120 27.56 0.69 0.06
N HIS A 121 27.02 -0.42 -0.44
CA HIS A 121 26.28 -0.48 -1.71
C HIS A 121 24.77 -0.42 -1.50
N THR A 122 24.28 -0.37 -0.27
CA THR A 122 22.85 -0.33 0.00
C THR A 122 22.28 1.04 -0.35
N ALA A 123 21.31 1.05 -1.27
CA ALA A 123 20.64 2.24 -1.77
C ALA A 123 19.55 2.74 -0.81
N CYS A 124 18.78 1.83 -0.24
CA CYS A 124 17.69 2.13 0.68
C CYS A 124 17.25 0.88 1.45
N LEU A 125 16.54 1.09 2.55
CA LEU A 125 15.67 0.12 3.20
C LEU A 125 14.23 0.37 2.74
N TYR A 126 13.59 -0.63 2.12
CA TYR A 126 12.21 -0.54 1.64
C TYR A 126 11.31 -1.55 2.35
N LEU A 127 10.09 -1.13 2.74
CA LEU A 127 9.13 -2.00 3.40
C LEU A 127 7.67 -1.62 3.13
N GLU A 128 6.75 -2.54 3.43
CA GLU A 128 5.33 -2.26 3.64
C GLU A 128 5.07 -2.16 5.15
N ILE A 129 4.38 -1.11 5.60
CA ILE A 129 4.15 -0.90 7.05
C ILE A 129 3.27 -1.99 7.68
N VAL A 130 2.38 -2.56 6.87
CA VAL A 130 1.60 -3.76 7.16
C VAL A 130 1.60 -4.62 5.90
N THR A 131 2.11 -5.83 6.00
CA THR A 131 2.30 -6.71 4.83
C THR A 131 0.98 -7.28 4.32
N ASN A 132 0.93 -7.57 3.01
CA ASN A 132 -0.24 -8.09 2.33
C ASN A 132 0.10 -9.41 1.60
N PRO A 133 -0.43 -10.58 2.01
CA PRO A 133 -1.57 -10.78 2.91
C PRO A 133 -1.22 -11.19 4.34
N GLN A 134 0.04 -11.23 4.75
CA GLN A 134 0.49 -11.81 6.03
C GLN A 134 0.03 -10.99 7.24
N LEU A 135 -0.18 -9.67 7.07
CA LEU A 135 -0.56 -8.72 8.12
C LEU A 135 0.50 -8.59 9.24
N GLU A 136 1.76 -8.70 8.90
CA GLU A 136 2.86 -8.36 9.79
C GLU A 136 3.04 -6.85 9.85
N VAL A 137 3.39 -6.33 11.03
CA VAL A 137 3.63 -4.90 11.25
C VAL A 137 5.12 -4.66 11.44
N ALA A 138 5.70 -3.80 10.63
CA ALA A 138 7.09 -3.38 10.76
C ALA A 138 7.25 -2.36 11.90
N ASP A 139 8.30 -2.48 12.74
CA ASP A 139 8.68 -1.43 13.70
C ASP A 139 9.42 -0.31 12.96
N LEU A 140 8.63 0.69 12.55
CA LEU A 140 9.13 1.78 11.71
C LEU A 140 10.24 2.58 12.39
N SER A 141 10.10 2.87 13.69
CA SER A 141 11.11 3.66 14.41
C SER A 141 12.42 2.91 14.54
N ALA A 142 12.38 1.61 14.88
CA ALA A 142 13.59 0.80 15.00
C ALA A 142 14.31 0.64 13.64
N LEU A 143 13.53 0.43 12.57
CA LEU A 143 14.08 0.30 11.20
C LEU A 143 14.61 1.63 10.65
N ALA A 144 13.96 2.76 11.00
CA ALA A 144 14.45 4.10 10.67
C ALA A 144 15.80 4.38 11.35
N ASP A 145 15.92 4.06 12.63
CA ASP A 145 17.17 4.24 13.37
C ASP A 145 18.32 3.47 12.69
N ILE A 146 18.10 2.21 12.30
CA ILE A 146 19.09 1.40 11.58
C ILE A 146 19.45 2.01 10.23
N ALA A 147 18.45 2.44 9.44
CA ALA A 147 18.70 3.06 8.14
C ALA A 147 19.51 4.35 8.28
N HIS A 148 19.16 5.20 9.25
CA HIS A 148 19.83 6.47 9.50
C HIS A 148 21.24 6.30 10.07
N GLU A 149 21.50 5.31 10.93
CA GLU A 149 22.86 4.92 11.37
C GLU A 149 23.78 4.59 10.19
N LYS A 150 23.22 4.04 9.12
CA LYS A 150 23.93 3.67 7.89
C LYS A 150 23.89 4.77 6.82
N GLY A 151 23.20 5.88 7.05
CA GLY A 151 23.11 7.01 6.13
C GLY A 151 22.26 6.73 4.89
N ILE A 152 21.34 5.77 4.92
CA ILE A 152 20.43 5.41 3.83
C ILE A 152 18.98 5.78 4.18
N PRO A 153 18.11 6.04 3.19
CA PRO A 153 16.71 6.33 3.44
C PRO A 153 15.90 5.09 3.85
N LEU A 154 14.92 5.31 4.74
CA LEU A 154 13.79 4.42 4.94
C LEU A 154 12.64 4.82 4.01
N ILE A 155 12.29 3.94 3.08
CA ILE A 155 11.16 4.10 2.16
C ILE A 155 10.06 3.13 2.58
N ALA A 156 8.88 3.66 2.93
CA ALA A 156 7.77 2.84 3.43
C ALA A 156 6.53 2.95 2.54
N ASP A 157 5.98 1.81 2.12
CA ASP A 157 4.64 1.76 1.52
C ASP A 157 3.59 1.78 2.63
N THR A 158 2.85 2.88 2.70
CA THR A 158 1.86 3.15 3.74
C THR A 158 0.42 2.95 3.25
N THR A 159 0.23 2.26 2.14
CA THR A 159 -1.07 2.08 1.48
C THR A 159 -2.16 1.50 2.40
N VAL A 160 -1.79 0.66 3.37
CA VAL A 160 -2.76 -0.07 4.24
C VAL A 160 -3.35 0.81 5.32
N ILE A 161 -2.60 1.77 5.83
CA ILE A 161 -3.07 2.76 6.84
C ILE A 161 -2.91 4.16 6.24
N PRO A 162 -3.99 4.95 6.10
CA PRO A 162 -3.87 6.26 5.49
C PRO A 162 -3.06 7.24 6.36
N PHE A 163 -2.32 8.11 5.72
CA PHE A 163 -1.51 9.18 6.35
C PHE A 163 -2.33 10.18 7.18
N THR A 164 -3.66 10.13 7.12
CA THR A 164 -4.55 10.92 7.98
C THR A 164 -4.73 10.33 9.39
N HIS A 165 -4.28 9.10 9.61
CA HIS A 165 -4.46 8.36 10.88
C HIS A 165 -3.15 8.11 11.64
N PHE A 166 -2.00 8.31 11.02
CA PHE A 166 -0.69 8.25 11.67
C PHE A 166 0.30 9.17 10.96
N SER A 167 1.45 9.40 11.56
CA SER A 167 2.50 10.21 10.95
C SER A 167 3.75 9.37 10.71
N ALA A 168 3.95 8.96 9.47
CA ALA A 168 5.15 8.23 9.08
C ALA A 168 6.43 9.04 9.36
N LYS A 169 6.37 10.36 9.17
CA LYS A 169 7.47 11.29 9.52
C LYS A 169 7.91 11.19 10.98
N GLN A 170 6.93 11.12 11.92
CA GLN A 170 7.26 11.02 13.36
C GLN A 170 7.86 9.65 13.72
N LEU A 171 7.65 8.64 12.91
CA LEU A 171 8.21 7.30 13.05
C LEU A 171 9.54 7.13 12.28
N GLY A 172 10.09 8.22 11.73
CA GLY A 172 11.41 8.24 11.10
C GLY A 172 11.41 7.84 9.61
N VAL A 173 10.25 7.67 8.98
CA VAL A 173 10.17 7.39 7.55
C VAL A 173 10.61 8.63 6.76
N ASP A 174 11.51 8.46 5.81
CA ASP A 174 12.01 9.55 4.96
C ASP A 174 11.12 9.79 3.74
N ILE A 175 10.60 8.68 3.18
CA ILE A 175 9.77 8.69 1.99
C ILE A 175 8.62 7.71 2.17
N GLU A 176 7.38 8.22 2.06
CA GLU A 176 6.21 7.35 1.93
C GLU A 176 5.89 7.10 0.46
N VAL A 177 5.48 5.87 0.18
CA VAL A 177 4.83 5.51 -1.08
C VAL A 177 3.40 5.07 -0.79
N VAL A 178 2.45 5.61 -1.54
CA VAL A 178 1.03 5.30 -1.38
C VAL A 178 0.42 4.90 -2.70
N SER A 179 -0.22 3.74 -2.76
CA SER A 179 -1.14 3.45 -3.87
C SER A 179 -2.44 4.22 -3.66
N SER A 180 -2.52 5.43 -4.20
CA SER A 180 -3.70 6.29 -4.08
C SER A 180 -4.94 5.74 -4.83
N THR A 181 -4.77 4.67 -5.61
CA THR A 181 -5.85 3.82 -6.13
C THR A 181 -6.76 3.27 -5.02
N LYS A 182 -6.26 3.11 -3.79
CA LYS A 182 -6.93 2.44 -2.69
C LYS A 182 -7.85 3.40 -1.94
N TYR A 183 -7.62 3.65 -0.67
CA TYR A 183 -8.46 4.54 0.14
C TYR A 183 -8.69 5.92 -0.49
N ILE A 184 -7.64 6.53 -1.08
CA ILE A 184 -7.70 7.92 -1.59
C ILE A 184 -8.66 8.04 -2.76
N SER A 185 -8.72 7.06 -3.68
CA SER A 185 -9.58 7.14 -4.86
C SER A 185 -11.08 7.18 -4.52
N GLY A 186 -11.48 6.80 -3.31
CA GLY A 186 -12.89 6.88 -2.89
C GLY A 186 -13.81 5.87 -3.55
N GLY A 187 -13.36 4.61 -3.71
CA GLY A 187 -14.18 3.53 -4.26
C GLY A 187 -13.73 3.06 -5.65
N ALA A 188 -12.41 2.93 -5.85
CA ALA A 188 -11.79 2.47 -7.09
C ALA A 188 -12.16 3.33 -8.33
N THR A 189 -12.29 4.63 -8.14
CA THR A 189 -12.69 5.57 -9.21
C THR A 189 -11.57 5.88 -10.19
N SER A 190 -10.31 5.75 -9.75
CA SER A 190 -9.12 6.00 -10.57
C SER A 190 -7.90 5.24 -10.08
N LEU A 191 -6.95 4.99 -10.97
CA LEU A 191 -5.60 4.55 -10.61
C LEU A 191 -4.76 5.76 -10.20
N GLY A 192 -3.82 5.53 -9.26
CA GLY A 192 -2.84 6.54 -8.90
C GLY A 192 -1.84 6.04 -7.87
N GLY A 193 -0.79 6.82 -7.70
CA GLY A 193 0.23 6.62 -6.67
C GLY A 193 0.82 7.95 -6.24
N LEU A 194 1.28 8.03 -5.01
CA LEU A 194 1.93 9.21 -4.46
C LEU A 194 3.29 8.81 -3.90
N VAL A 195 4.27 9.69 -4.06
CA VAL A 195 5.52 9.70 -3.30
C VAL A 195 5.49 10.95 -2.42
N ILE A 196 5.58 10.76 -1.12
CA ILE A 196 5.56 11.80 -0.09
C ILE A 196 6.97 11.87 0.48
N ASP A 197 7.68 12.97 0.20
CA ASP A 197 9.07 13.19 0.58
C ASP A 197 9.15 14.15 1.76
N TYR A 198 9.75 13.71 2.85
CA TYR A 198 9.91 14.53 4.06
C TYR A 198 11.14 15.43 4.03
N GLY A 199 11.95 15.37 2.97
CA GLY A 199 13.05 16.30 2.71
C GLY A 199 14.37 15.95 3.38
N THR A 200 14.50 14.77 3.97
CA THR A 200 15.78 14.30 4.57
C THR A 200 16.85 14.13 3.48
N PHE A 201 16.45 13.69 2.27
CA PHE A 201 17.34 13.46 1.14
C PHE A 201 17.01 14.42 -0.03
N PRO A 202 17.75 15.55 -0.19
CA PRO A 202 17.43 16.56 -1.21
C PRO A 202 17.41 16.04 -2.66
N VAL A 203 18.13 14.95 -2.93
CA VAL A 203 18.16 14.27 -4.24
C VAL A 203 16.77 13.80 -4.71
N VAL A 204 15.83 13.52 -3.79
CA VAL A 204 14.49 13.03 -4.11
C VAL A 204 13.74 14.01 -5.00
N ASN A 205 13.63 15.28 -4.57
CA ASN A 205 12.94 16.30 -5.36
C ASN A 205 13.64 16.55 -6.69
N GLN A 206 14.98 16.62 -6.68
CA GLN A 206 15.74 16.86 -7.89
C GLN A 206 15.54 15.76 -8.94
N ARG A 207 15.68 14.50 -8.55
CA ARG A 207 15.55 13.37 -9.48
C ARG A 207 14.11 13.12 -9.90
N ILE A 208 13.15 13.16 -8.98
CA ILE A 208 11.75 12.90 -9.36
C ILE A 208 11.22 14.01 -10.27
N ARG A 209 11.33 15.30 -9.87
CA ARG A 209 10.72 16.40 -10.61
C ARG A 209 11.44 16.70 -11.92
N PHE A 210 12.77 16.70 -11.94
CA PHE A 210 13.55 17.19 -13.08
C PHE A 210 14.20 16.07 -13.92
N GLU A 211 14.08 14.81 -13.53
CA GLU A 211 14.62 13.68 -14.29
C GLU A 211 13.53 12.63 -14.58
N LEU A 212 12.95 11.99 -13.54
CA LEU A 212 12.10 10.82 -13.72
C LEU A 212 10.75 11.17 -14.36
N LEU A 213 10.08 12.23 -13.93
CA LEU A 213 8.84 12.68 -14.58
C LEU A 213 9.06 13.12 -16.02
N PHE A 214 10.20 13.74 -16.32
CA PHE A 214 10.56 14.12 -17.68
C PHE A 214 10.83 12.90 -18.57
N ASN A 215 11.63 11.96 -18.09
CA ASN A 215 12.22 10.90 -18.91
C ASN A 215 11.41 9.61 -18.90
N VAL A 216 10.89 9.20 -17.73
CA VAL A 216 10.04 8.00 -17.56
C VAL A 216 8.59 8.30 -17.89
N GLY A 217 8.11 9.50 -17.55
CA GLY A 217 6.80 9.98 -17.96
C GLY A 217 5.61 9.31 -17.29
N SER A 218 5.79 8.76 -16.10
CA SER A 218 4.75 8.03 -15.35
C SER A 218 3.80 8.96 -14.56
N TYR A 219 3.46 10.11 -15.11
CA TYR A 219 2.67 11.17 -14.50
C TYR A 219 1.21 10.76 -14.25
N MET A 220 0.56 11.40 -13.28
CA MET A 220 -0.87 11.29 -13.06
C MET A 220 -1.65 12.20 -14.03
N SER A 221 -2.72 11.69 -14.65
CA SER A 221 -3.57 12.53 -15.49
C SER A 221 -4.39 13.53 -14.65
N PRO A 222 -4.71 14.73 -15.18
CA PRO A 222 -5.55 15.71 -14.46
C PRO A 222 -6.91 15.15 -14.05
N HIS A 223 -7.51 14.29 -14.86
CA HIS A 223 -8.78 13.65 -14.53
C HIS A 223 -8.63 12.71 -13.32
N ALA A 224 -7.58 11.88 -13.29
CA ALA A 224 -7.33 11.02 -12.13
C ALA A 224 -7.06 11.84 -10.86
N ALA A 225 -6.26 12.91 -10.97
CA ALA A 225 -6.00 13.81 -9.85
C ALA A 225 -7.26 14.46 -9.30
N TYR A 226 -8.17 14.89 -10.18
CA TYR A 226 -9.47 15.42 -9.76
C TYR A 226 -10.31 14.38 -9.02
N MET A 227 -10.44 13.17 -9.56
CA MET A 227 -11.19 12.09 -8.90
C MET A 227 -10.60 11.73 -7.54
N GLN A 228 -9.27 11.72 -7.42
CA GLN A 228 -8.60 11.44 -6.15
C GLN A 228 -8.72 12.59 -5.15
N SER A 229 -8.74 13.84 -5.60
CA SER A 229 -9.03 14.97 -4.72
C SER A 229 -10.43 14.87 -4.12
N LEU A 230 -11.45 14.47 -4.91
CA LEU A 230 -12.81 14.23 -4.39
C LEU A 230 -12.82 13.05 -3.38
N GLY A 231 -12.10 11.97 -3.69
CA GLY A 231 -12.00 10.85 -2.78
C GLY A 231 -11.28 11.19 -1.46
N LEU A 232 -10.29 12.09 -1.52
CA LEU A 232 -9.55 12.55 -0.36
C LEU A 232 -10.42 13.33 0.63
N GLU A 233 -11.42 14.09 0.15
CA GLU A 233 -12.36 14.86 0.99
C GLU A 233 -13.15 13.96 1.96
N THR A 234 -13.38 12.69 1.61
CA THR A 234 -14.14 11.73 2.42
C THR A 234 -13.29 10.60 3.01
N LEU A 235 -11.97 10.67 2.83
CA LEU A 235 -11.05 9.59 3.21
C LEU A 235 -11.19 9.18 4.68
N ASP A 236 -11.15 10.14 5.58
CA ASP A 236 -11.19 9.89 7.03
C ASP A 236 -12.52 9.25 7.46
N ALA A 237 -13.63 9.76 6.96
CA ALA A 237 -14.97 9.22 7.27
C ALA A 237 -15.11 7.76 6.76
N ARG A 238 -14.68 7.47 5.55
CA ARG A 238 -14.73 6.12 4.99
C ARG A 238 -13.81 5.16 5.72
N TYR A 239 -12.57 5.57 5.97
CA TYR A 239 -11.58 4.74 6.66
C TYR A 239 -12.07 4.31 8.05
N ARG A 240 -12.62 5.26 8.84
CA ARG A 240 -13.15 4.93 10.18
C ARG A 240 -14.23 3.87 10.12
N VAL A 241 -15.18 3.98 9.21
CA VAL A 241 -16.25 2.99 9.04
C VAL A 241 -15.67 1.64 8.62
N GLN A 242 -14.78 1.63 7.63
CA GLN A 242 -14.16 0.39 7.14
C GLN A 242 -13.31 -0.30 8.21
N ALA A 243 -12.51 0.44 8.96
CA ALA A 243 -11.69 -0.11 10.05
C ALA A 243 -12.55 -0.64 11.21
N GLN A 244 -13.63 0.08 11.57
CA GLN A 244 -14.57 -0.36 12.58
C GLN A 244 -15.32 -1.64 12.14
N ASN A 245 -15.76 -1.69 10.90
CA ASN A 245 -16.39 -2.88 10.33
C ASN A 245 -15.43 -4.07 10.34
N ALA A 246 -14.16 -3.86 9.97
CA ALA A 246 -13.15 -4.92 9.97
C ALA A 246 -12.89 -5.47 11.38
N LEU A 247 -12.79 -4.60 12.40
CA LEU A 247 -12.61 -5.00 13.79
C LEU A 247 -13.81 -5.79 14.30
N THR A 248 -15.01 -5.29 14.06
CA THR A 248 -16.27 -5.96 14.48
C THR A 248 -16.38 -7.32 13.80
N LEU A 249 -16.11 -7.37 12.49
CA LEU A 249 -16.16 -8.61 11.71
C LEU A 249 -15.14 -9.63 12.23
N ALA A 250 -13.89 -9.22 12.48
CA ALA A 250 -12.83 -10.09 12.98
C ALA A 250 -13.18 -10.68 14.35
N LYS A 251 -13.70 -9.86 15.28
CA LYS A 251 -14.16 -10.30 16.60
C LYS A 251 -15.30 -11.31 16.49
N ARG A 252 -16.34 -11.01 15.70
CA ARG A 252 -17.48 -11.90 15.50
C ARG A 252 -17.09 -13.23 14.86
N LEU A 253 -16.24 -13.20 13.82
CA LEU A 253 -15.76 -14.44 13.19
C LEU A 253 -15.00 -15.30 14.21
N LYS A 254 -14.20 -14.70 15.06
CA LYS A 254 -13.47 -15.43 16.11
C LYS A 254 -14.42 -16.02 17.18
N GLU A 255 -15.34 -15.22 17.69
CA GLU A 255 -16.23 -15.61 18.79
C GLU A 255 -17.34 -16.54 18.31
N GLU A 256 -18.03 -16.19 17.23
CA GLU A 256 -19.24 -16.88 16.80
C GLU A 256 -19.00 -18.04 15.83
N VAL A 257 -17.85 -18.05 15.11
CA VAL A 257 -17.54 -19.08 14.11
C VAL A 257 -16.46 -20.03 14.60
N ILE A 258 -15.34 -19.52 15.14
CA ILE A 258 -14.22 -20.35 15.59
C ILE A 258 -14.45 -20.89 17.00
N ASN A 259 -14.72 -20.02 17.97
CA ASN A 259 -14.80 -20.35 19.40
C ASN A 259 -16.18 -20.83 19.85
N ALA A 260 -17.20 -20.80 18.98
CA ALA A 260 -18.56 -21.20 19.37
C ALA A 260 -18.59 -22.63 19.92
N GLN A 261 -18.90 -22.75 21.20
CA GLN A 261 -19.06 -24.06 21.90
C GLN A 261 -20.32 -24.83 21.48
N ASN A 262 -21.18 -24.20 20.68
CA ASN A 262 -22.48 -24.74 20.31
C ASN A 262 -22.34 -25.76 19.17
N GLU A 263 -22.48 -27.03 19.46
CA GLU A 263 -22.30 -28.17 18.55
C GLU A 263 -23.22 -28.15 17.31
N ASN A 264 -24.31 -27.38 17.37
CA ASN A 264 -25.30 -27.27 16.29
C ASN A 264 -25.03 -26.18 15.24
N ARG A 265 -23.89 -25.48 15.26
CA ARG A 265 -23.56 -24.50 14.23
C ARG A 265 -22.77 -25.16 13.09
N PRO A 266 -23.35 -25.28 11.87
CA PRO A 266 -22.73 -25.99 10.77
C PRO A 266 -21.43 -25.36 10.22
N ALA A 267 -21.08 -24.14 10.63
CA ALA A 267 -19.85 -23.45 10.24
C ALA A 267 -18.64 -23.75 11.14
N ARG A 268 -18.83 -24.50 12.26
CA ARG A 268 -17.75 -24.80 13.20
C ARG A 268 -16.67 -25.65 12.56
N GLY A 269 -15.42 -25.22 12.70
CA GLY A 269 -14.24 -25.94 12.21
C GLY A 269 -13.95 -25.77 10.73
N LEU A 270 -14.78 -25.04 9.97
CA LEU A 270 -14.50 -24.70 8.55
C LEU A 270 -13.55 -23.51 8.45
N VAL A 271 -13.73 -22.48 9.29
CA VAL A 271 -12.76 -21.40 9.46
C VAL A 271 -11.77 -21.82 10.53
N LYS A 272 -10.49 -21.89 10.18
CA LYS A 272 -9.41 -22.34 11.06
C LYS A 272 -8.78 -21.21 11.85
N GLN A 273 -8.66 -20.05 11.22
CA GLN A 273 -8.01 -18.88 11.79
C GLN A 273 -8.63 -17.60 11.21
N VAL A 274 -8.67 -16.56 12.02
CA VAL A 274 -8.88 -15.17 11.61
C VAL A 274 -7.62 -14.40 11.99
N ASN A 275 -7.01 -13.71 11.05
CA ASN A 275 -5.86 -12.83 11.28
C ASN A 275 -6.27 -11.39 11.01
N TYR A 276 -6.12 -10.52 12.01
CA TYR A 276 -6.35 -9.09 11.93
C TYR A 276 -5.57 -8.39 13.04
N ILE A 277 -4.76 -7.41 12.69
CA ILE A 277 -3.85 -6.74 13.63
C ILE A 277 -4.56 -5.91 14.72
N GLY A 278 -5.86 -5.67 14.57
CA GLY A 278 -6.71 -5.03 15.60
C GLY A 278 -7.23 -5.99 16.67
N LEU A 279 -7.00 -7.30 16.57
CA LEU A 279 -7.35 -8.26 17.62
C LEU A 279 -6.29 -8.24 18.71
N GLU A 280 -6.70 -8.19 19.98
CA GLU A 280 -5.79 -8.09 21.15
C GLU A 280 -4.82 -9.27 21.29
N ASP A 281 -5.17 -10.43 20.78
CA ASP A 281 -4.30 -11.61 20.78
C ASP A 281 -3.44 -11.75 19.50
N ASN A 282 -3.50 -10.78 18.59
CA ASN A 282 -2.60 -10.74 17.45
C ASN A 282 -1.19 -10.34 17.91
N PRO A 283 -0.13 -11.03 17.49
CA PRO A 283 1.23 -10.76 17.94
C PRO A 283 1.73 -9.33 17.62
N PHE A 284 1.12 -8.67 16.63
CA PHE A 284 1.47 -7.30 16.22
C PHE A 284 0.53 -6.24 16.80
N HIS A 285 -0.46 -6.61 17.60
CA HIS A 285 -1.48 -5.68 18.09
C HIS A 285 -0.88 -4.48 18.85
N GLU A 286 -0.01 -4.74 19.82
CA GLU A 286 0.59 -3.67 20.63
C GLU A 286 1.42 -2.70 19.79
N LEU A 287 2.20 -3.23 18.83
CA LEU A 287 2.99 -2.41 17.90
C LEU A 287 2.09 -1.61 16.95
N ALA A 288 1.03 -2.22 16.44
CA ALA A 288 0.05 -1.55 15.58
C ALA A 288 -0.64 -0.38 16.32
N VAL A 289 -1.09 -0.60 17.56
CA VAL A 289 -1.69 0.45 18.40
C VAL A 289 -0.69 1.56 18.69
N LYS A 290 0.55 1.23 19.03
CA LYS A 290 1.62 2.20 19.27
C LYS A 290 1.89 3.12 18.07
N GLN A 291 1.89 2.56 16.86
CA GLN A 291 2.24 3.30 15.63
C GLN A 291 1.05 3.97 14.95
N PHE A 292 -0.11 3.29 14.93
CA PHE A 292 -1.28 3.68 14.13
C PHE A 292 -2.49 4.10 14.97
N GLY A 293 -2.42 4.00 16.30
CA GLY A 293 -3.54 4.27 17.19
C GLY A 293 -4.57 3.11 17.18
N GLU A 294 -5.82 3.43 17.49
CA GLU A 294 -6.87 2.43 17.66
C GLU A 294 -7.38 1.80 16.35
N THR A 295 -6.96 2.34 15.19
CA THR A 295 -7.43 1.87 13.89
C THR A 295 -6.38 0.98 13.24
N ALA A 296 -6.79 -0.23 12.87
CA ALA A 296 -5.90 -1.28 12.36
C ALA A 296 -6.10 -1.57 10.85
N GLY A 297 -6.64 -0.61 10.11
CA GLY A 297 -6.97 -0.79 8.69
C GLY A 297 -8.21 -1.65 8.45
N ALA A 298 -8.52 -1.91 7.18
CA ALA A 298 -9.71 -2.63 6.77
C ALA A 298 -9.39 -3.93 6.00
N MET A 299 -8.28 -4.56 6.31
CA MET A 299 -7.87 -5.84 5.71
C MET A 299 -7.72 -6.90 6.80
N LEU A 300 -8.35 -8.04 6.60
CA LEU A 300 -8.18 -9.23 7.42
C LEU A 300 -8.03 -10.47 6.55
N THR A 301 -7.51 -11.55 7.11
CA THR A 301 -7.48 -12.84 6.43
C THR A 301 -8.16 -13.92 7.26
N ILE A 302 -8.74 -14.89 6.56
CA ILE A 302 -9.26 -16.13 7.15
C ILE A 302 -8.59 -17.32 6.49
N ASP A 303 -8.28 -18.34 7.28
CA ASP A 303 -7.80 -19.62 6.77
C ASP A 303 -8.92 -20.66 6.79
N LEU A 304 -9.05 -21.37 5.67
CA LEU A 304 -9.98 -22.49 5.52
C LEU A 304 -9.20 -23.83 5.46
N ALA A 305 -9.90 -24.93 5.22
CA ALA A 305 -9.28 -26.25 5.26
C ALA A 305 -8.24 -26.47 4.15
N ASP A 306 -8.57 -26.05 2.94
CA ASP A 306 -7.74 -26.20 1.74
C ASP A 306 -8.18 -25.22 0.63
N ARG A 307 -7.47 -25.24 -0.50
CA ARG A 307 -7.79 -24.42 -1.69
C ARG A 307 -9.20 -24.66 -2.22
N LYS A 308 -9.72 -25.89 -2.18
CA LYS A 308 -11.05 -26.22 -2.69
C LYS A 308 -12.12 -25.52 -1.82
N ALA A 309 -11.93 -25.56 -0.51
CA ALA A 309 -12.78 -24.84 0.43
C ALA A 309 -12.71 -23.33 0.19
N CYS A 310 -11.52 -22.75 -0.07
CA CYS A 310 -11.34 -21.34 -0.41
C CYS A 310 -12.11 -20.94 -1.67
N PHE A 311 -12.04 -21.73 -2.72
CA PHE A 311 -12.75 -21.45 -3.97
C PHE A 311 -14.26 -21.58 -3.79
N SER A 312 -14.72 -22.67 -3.11
CA SER A 312 -16.13 -22.84 -2.78
C SER A 312 -16.67 -21.67 -1.97
N PHE A 313 -15.94 -21.23 -0.95
CA PHE A 313 -16.31 -20.05 -0.15
C PHE A 313 -16.49 -18.80 -1.03
N ILE A 314 -15.48 -18.45 -1.84
CA ILE A 314 -15.52 -17.27 -2.71
C ILE A 314 -16.68 -17.35 -3.71
N ASP A 315 -16.95 -18.53 -4.24
CA ASP A 315 -18.02 -18.73 -5.25
C ASP A 315 -19.43 -18.58 -4.65
N HIS A 316 -19.61 -18.81 -3.35
CA HIS A 316 -20.88 -18.66 -2.66
C HIS A 316 -21.13 -17.28 -2.06
N LEU A 317 -20.12 -16.37 -2.09
CA LEU A 317 -20.32 -14.98 -1.66
C LEU A 317 -21.32 -14.25 -2.57
N GLN A 318 -22.27 -13.53 -1.96
CA GLN A 318 -23.35 -12.81 -2.63
C GLN A 318 -23.17 -11.29 -2.58
N LEU A 319 -22.82 -10.75 -1.43
CA LEU A 319 -22.56 -9.33 -1.19
C LEU A 319 -21.10 -8.98 -1.49
N ILE A 320 -20.16 -9.70 -0.87
CA ILE A 320 -18.73 -9.48 -1.01
C ILE A 320 -18.29 -9.81 -2.44
N ARG A 321 -17.57 -8.90 -3.09
CA ARG A 321 -17.22 -9.01 -4.51
C ARG A 321 -15.91 -9.76 -4.73
N ARG A 322 -15.86 -10.57 -5.77
CA ARG A 322 -14.65 -11.24 -6.28
C ARG A 322 -13.84 -10.27 -7.14
N ALA A 323 -12.98 -9.46 -6.48
CA ALA A 323 -12.17 -8.47 -7.18
C ALA A 323 -10.81 -8.30 -6.52
N THR A 324 -9.79 -8.02 -7.32
CA THR A 324 -8.38 -7.96 -6.87
C THR A 324 -7.97 -6.63 -6.23
N ASN A 325 -8.87 -5.67 -6.12
CA ASN A 325 -8.60 -4.41 -5.41
C ASN A 325 -8.61 -4.63 -3.88
N LEU A 326 -8.36 -3.57 -3.11
CA LEU A 326 -8.52 -3.52 -1.67
C LEU A 326 -8.85 -2.09 -1.24
N PHE A 327 -9.47 -1.94 -0.06
CA PHE A 327 -9.92 -0.67 0.49
C PHE A 327 -10.87 0.12 -0.44
N ASP A 328 -11.65 -0.63 -1.21
CA ASP A 328 -12.77 -0.12 -1.96
C ASP A 328 -13.94 0.20 -1.00
N ASN A 329 -14.91 0.99 -1.45
CA ASN A 329 -16.16 1.19 -0.71
C ASN A 329 -16.98 -0.10 -0.56
N LYS A 330 -16.70 -1.11 -1.39
CA LYS A 330 -17.31 -2.44 -1.36
C LYS A 330 -16.37 -3.46 -0.75
N SER A 331 -16.91 -4.38 0.01
CA SER A 331 -16.17 -5.54 0.53
C SER A 331 -15.73 -6.46 -0.60
N LEU A 332 -14.46 -6.87 -0.55
CA LEU A 332 -13.80 -7.66 -1.59
C LEU A 332 -13.13 -8.90 -0.99
N ALA A 333 -13.18 -10.01 -1.73
CA ALA A 333 -12.51 -11.25 -1.38
C ALA A 333 -11.62 -11.75 -2.52
N ILE A 334 -10.44 -12.24 -2.18
CA ILE A 334 -9.55 -12.95 -3.08
C ILE A 334 -8.88 -14.13 -2.38
N HIS A 335 -8.40 -15.07 -3.17
CA HIS A 335 -7.45 -16.10 -2.75
C HIS A 335 -6.04 -15.69 -3.21
N PRO A 336 -5.18 -15.12 -2.34
CA PRO A 336 -3.90 -14.52 -2.73
C PRO A 336 -2.99 -15.48 -3.48
N TYR A 337 -2.91 -16.73 -3.02
CA TYR A 337 -2.07 -17.78 -3.62
C TYR A 337 -2.33 -17.99 -5.11
N SER A 338 -3.61 -17.91 -5.54
CA SER A 338 -4.00 -18.14 -6.96
C SER A 338 -4.13 -16.86 -7.77
N THR A 339 -4.11 -15.69 -7.13
CA THR A 339 -4.32 -14.40 -7.79
C THR A 339 -3.04 -13.57 -7.80
N ILE A 340 -2.82 -12.71 -6.80
CA ILE A 340 -1.68 -11.78 -6.77
C ILE A 340 -0.33 -12.50 -6.73
N PHE A 341 -0.27 -13.72 -6.20
CA PHE A 341 0.91 -14.59 -6.21
C PHE A 341 0.82 -15.73 -7.23
N GLY A 342 -0.21 -15.77 -8.06
CA GLY A 342 -0.39 -16.79 -9.09
C GLY A 342 0.84 -17.06 -9.97
N PRO A 343 1.55 -16.01 -10.46
CA PRO A 343 2.74 -16.17 -11.30
C PRO A 343 4.00 -16.71 -10.62
N PHE A 344 4.00 -16.86 -9.29
CA PHE A 344 5.16 -17.36 -8.53
C PHE A 344 5.13 -18.88 -8.40
N SER A 345 6.31 -19.50 -8.36
CA SER A 345 6.46 -20.94 -8.10
C SER A 345 6.01 -21.29 -6.67
N GLY A 346 5.71 -22.58 -6.44
CA GLY A 346 5.36 -23.05 -5.08
C GLY A 346 6.46 -22.75 -4.04
N LYS A 347 7.74 -22.90 -4.44
CA LYS A 347 8.89 -22.56 -3.58
C LYS A 347 8.89 -21.09 -3.20
N GLN A 348 8.76 -20.18 -4.17
CA GLN A 348 8.71 -18.73 -3.90
C GLN A 348 7.52 -18.33 -3.01
N LYS A 349 6.36 -18.96 -3.21
CA LYS A 349 5.19 -18.72 -2.35
C LYS A 349 5.42 -19.17 -0.91
N ALA A 350 6.12 -20.30 -0.73
CA ALA A 350 6.49 -20.79 0.60
C ALA A 350 7.51 -19.85 1.28
N GLU A 351 8.50 -19.32 0.53
CA GLU A 351 9.46 -18.34 1.03
C GLU A 351 8.82 -16.99 1.42
N MET A 352 7.66 -16.68 0.86
CA MET A 352 6.85 -15.50 1.16
C MET A 352 5.68 -15.79 2.13
N ASP A 353 5.62 -16.96 2.74
CA ASP A 353 4.54 -17.41 3.62
C ASP A 353 3.14 -17.26 3.05
N VAL A 354 3.00 -17.41 1.73
CA VAL A 354 1.71 -17.35 1.03
C VAL A 354 1.07 -18.74 1.02
N ARG A 355 0.06 -18.93 1.85
CA ARG A 355 -0.63 -20.22 2.03
C ARG A 355 -1.80 -20.37 1.07
N ASP A 356 -2.05 -21.58 0.61
CA ASP A 356 -3.17 -21.89 -0.28
C ASP A 356 -4.51 -22.16 0.44
N THR A 357 -4.50 -21.96 1.76
CA THR A 357 -5.67 -21.99 2.65
C THR A 357 -6.21 -20.61 2.98
N THR A 358 -5.53 -19.53 2.57
CA THR A 358 -5.82 -18.17 3.01
C THR A 358 -6.73 -17.44 2.02
N ILE A 359 -7.80 -16.86 2.55
CA ILE A 359 -8.63 -15.83 1.89
C ILE A 359 -8.28 -14.47 2.48
N ARG A 360 -8.06 -13.48 1.64
CA ARG A 360 -7.95 -12.08 2.05
C ARG A 360 -9.29 -11.38 1.84
N LEU A 361 -9.77 -10.74 2.88
CA LEU A 361 -10.95 -9.88 2.88
C LEU A 361 -10.52 -8.42 3.00
N SER A 362 -11.03 -7.56 2.14
CA SER A 362 -10.96 -6.11 2.28
C SER A 362 -12.35 -5.60 2.57
N VAL A 363 -12.54 -5.04 3.76
CA VAL A 363 -13.85 -4.68 4.27
C VAL A 363 -14.27 -3.30 3.76
N GLY A 364 -15.50 -3.21 3.27
CA GLY A 364 -16.11 -2.01 2.70
C GLY A 364 -16.97 -1.23 3.70
N LEU A 365 -17.89 -0.44 3.14
CA LEU A 365 -18.78 0.46 3.88
C LEU A 365 -20.18 -0.14 4.10
N GLU A 366 -20.41 -1.36 3.64
CA GLU A 366 -21.68 -2.07 3.83
C GLU A 366 -21.97 -2.26 5.32
N ASP A 367 -23.22 -2.54 5.64
CA ASP A 367 -23.59 -2.94 7.01
C ASP A 367 -22.80 -4.17 7.45
N VAL A 368 -22.22 -4.12 8.63
CA VAL A 368 -21.32 -5.18 9.12
C VAL A 368 -22.06 -6.49 9.37
N ASP A 369 -23.35 -6.44 9.72
CA ASP A 369 -24.18 -7.62 9.88
C ASP A 369 -24.41 -8.31 8.54
N ASP A 370 -24.67 -7.56 7.48
CA ASP A 370 -24.81 -8.09 6.11
C ASP A 370 -23.51 -8.73 5.62
N ILE A 371 -22.35 -8.10 5.89
CA ILE A 371 -21.04 -8.68 5.56
C ILE A 371 -20.83 -10.00 6.31
N PHE A 372 -21.13 -10.02 7.61
CA PHE A 372 -20.98 -11.21 8.45
C PHE A 372 -21.88 -12.36 7.98
N GLU A 373 -23.16 -12.07 7.72
CA GLU A 373 -24.12 -13.09 7.24
C GLU A 373 -23.71 -13.65 5.87
N ASP A 374 -23.17 -12.82 4.98
CA ASP A 374 -22.64 -13.27 3.68
C ASP A 374 -21.47 -14.25 3.86
N ILE A 375 -20.56 -13.97 4.78
CA ILE A 375 -19.46 -14.89 5.11
C ILE A 375 -19.99 -16.19 5.72
N VAL A 376 -20.89 -16.12 6.68
CA VAL A 376 -21.42 -17.30 7.38
C VAL A 376 -22.19 -18.22 6.42
N GLN A 377 -23.03 -17.65 5.53
CA GLN A 377 -23.76 -18.45 4.54
C GLN A 377 -22.80 -19.10 3.52
N ALA A 378 -21.75 -18.38 3.10
CA ALA A 378 -20.75 -18.91 2.18
C ALA A 378 -19.90 -20.03 2.82
N VAL A 379 -19.53 -19.89 4.09
CA VAL A 379 -18.83 -20.95 4.86
C VAL A 379 -19.71 -22.20 4.98
N ARG A 380 -21.02 -22.04 5.26
CA ARG A 380 -21.97 -23.18 5.37
C ARG A 380 -22.18 -23.91 4.05
N ALA A 381 -21.97 -23.25 2.93
CA ALA A 381 -22.11 -23.83 1.59
C ALA A 381 -20.87 -24.63 1.14
N ILE A 382 -19.79 -24.64 1.90
CA ILE A 382 -18.60 -25.46 1.62
C ILE A 382 -18.99 -26.94 1.79
N PRO A 383 -18.75 -27.80 0.78
CA PRO A 383 -19.15 -29.19 0.79
C PRO A 383 -18.35 -30.05 1.79
#